data_d3baf27bab1c5b71c88dff4b8344eee4
#
_entry.id   d3baf27bab1c5b71c88dff4b8344eee4
#
_cell.length_a   1.000
_cell.length_b   1.000
_cell.length_c   1.000
_cell.angle_alpha   90.00
_cell.angle_beta   90.00
_cell.angle_gamma   90.00
#
_symmetry.space_group_name_H-M   'P 1'
#
loop_
_entity.id
_entity.type
_entity.pdbx_description
1 polymer ?
#
loop_
_entity_poly.entity_id
_entity_poly.type
_entity_poly.pdbx_seq_one_letter_code
_entity_poly.pdbx_strand_id
1 'polypeptide(L)'
;GDTTHLGDRHIQMTNRRFGKLKLLEDGTYESSNSAAPIAIMPWGGSKGPALEAYQRLAEEGEDLAWLYTMFLNPTPPALLDELRQKELVLVPELNYQGQWSSVLRSQGVKAESIAQYAGLPFKVKDLAKRISDRVRIERKEGVPV
;
A
#
# COMPACT_ATOMS: atom_id res chain seq x y z
N GLY A 1 -3.89 12.60 -21.16
CA GLY A 1 -4.04 11.41 -21.91
C GLY A 1 -5.38 10.78 -21.68
N ASP A 2 -5.66 9.83 -22.45
CA ASP A 2 -6.93 9.18 -22.26
C ASP A 2 -6.90 8.25 -21.07
N THR A 3 -8.06 8.00 -20.53
CA THR A 3 -8.18 7.30 -19.28
C THR A 3 -7.75 5.83 -19.36
N THR A 4 -7.94 5.21 -20.50
CA THR A 4 -7.59 3.81 -20.67
C THR A 4 -6.08 3.60 -20.61
N HIS A 5 -5.35 4.52 -21.18
CA HIS A 5 -3.90 4.41 -21.26
C HIS A 5 -3.18 5.03 -20.06
N LEU A 6 -3.89 5.79 -19.27
CA LEU A 6 -3.29 6.42 -18.10
C LEU A 6 -2.71 5.41 -17.12
N GLY A 7 -3.42 4.31 -16.89
CA GLY A 7 -2.94 3.28 -16.01
C GLY A 7 -1.63 2.68 -16.49
N ASP A 8 -1.56 2.34 -17.76
CA ASP A 8 -0.37 1.74 -18.33
C ASP A 8 0.82 2.68 -18.29
N ARG A 9 0.61 3.94 -18.64
CA ARG A 9 1.69 4.92 -18.59
C ARG A 9 2.17 5.17 -17.19
N HIS A 10 1.24 5.24 -16.27
CA HIS A 10 1.58 5.44 -14.88
C HIS A 10 2.43 4.29 -14.36
N ILE A 11 2.04 3.08 -14.67
CA ILE A 11 2.77 1.89 -14.27
C ILE A 11 4.19 1.90 -14.85
N GLN A 12 4.33 2.25 -16.11
CA GLN A 12 5.63 2.31 -16.76
C GLN A 12 6.56 3.33 -16.10
N MET A 13 6.02 4.47 -15.72
CA MET A 13 6.82 5.51 -15.09
C MET A 13 7.36 5.09 -13.73
N THR A 14 6.61 4.31 -13.00
CA THR A 14 7.01 3.91 -11.66
C THR A 14 7.95 2.72 -11.65
N ASN A 15 7.97 1.93 -12.70
CA ASN A 15 8.78 0.71 -12.78
C ASN A 15 10.27 0.95 -12.60
N ARG A 16 10.74 2.14 -12.87
CA ARG A 16 12.17 2.43 -12.84
C ARG A 16 12.75 2.52 -11.46
N ARG A 17 11.92 2.81 -10.46
CA ARG A 17 12.44 3.15 -9.14
C ARG A 17 12.42 2.02 -8.16
N PHE A 18 11.39 1.22 -8.18
CA PHE A 18 11.23 0.20 -7.16
C PHE A 18 10.79 -1.14 -7.76
N GLY A 19 11.30 -1.40 -8.95
CA GLY A 19 10.97 -2.63 -9.63
C GLY A 19 9.69 -2.50 -10.42
N LYS A 20 9.17 -3.61 -10.85
CA LYS A 20 8.08 -3.63 -11.78
C LYS A 20 6.73 -3.43 -11.07
N LEU A 21 6.07 -2.33 -11.41
CA LEU A 21 4.70 -2.09 -10.99
C LEU A 21 3.79 -2.66 -12.06
N LYS A 22 2.93 -3.58 -11.69
CA LYS A 22 2.06 -4.26 -12.66
C LYS A 22 0.61 -3.92 -12.43
N LEU A 23 -0.12 -3.77 -13.54
CA LEU A 23 -1.57 -3.82 -13.52
C LEU A 23 -1.94 -5.25 -13.87
N LEU A 24 -2.54 -5.96 -12.94
CA LEU A 24 -2.82 -7.37 -13.13
C LEU A 24 -4.05 -7.58 -13.99
N GLU A 25 -4.17 -8.83 -14.46
CA GLU A 25 -5.07 -9.16 -15.53
C GLU A 25 -6.55 -9.01 -15.22
N ASP A 26 -6.96 -9.27 -14.03
CA ASP A 26 -8.33 -8.98 -13.65
C ASP A 26 -8.57 -7.48 -13.62
N GLY A 27 -7.57 -6.76 -14.08
CA GLY A 27 -7.67 -5.39 -14.50
C GLY A 27 -7.65 -4.40 -13.40
N THR A 28 -7.26 -4.84 -12.25
CA THR A 28 -7.91 -4.11 -11.24
C THR A 28 -7.03 -3.72 -10.09
N TYR A 29 -5.75 -4.09 -10.10
CA TYR A 29 -4.88 -3.57 -9.06
C TYR A 29 -3.42 -3.49 -9.48
N GLU A 30 -2.68 -2.63 -8.78
CA GLU A 30 -1.25 -2.45 -8.96
C GLU A 30 -0.51 -3.28 -7.92
N SER A 31 0.62 -3.85 -8.33
CA SER A 31 1.45 -4.62 -7.42
C SER A 31 2.92 -4.38 -7.74
N SER A 32 3.73 -4.17 -6.71
CA SER A 32 5.18 -4.06 -6.84
C SER A 32 5.82 -4.74 -5.64
N ASN A 33 6.93 -5.42 -5.91
CA ASN A 33 7.70 -6.14 -4.87
C ASN A 33 6.82 -7.07 -4.05
N SER A 34 6.02 -7.86 -4.73
CA SER A 34 4.94 -8.64 -4.10
C SER A 34 5.44 -9.72 -3.14
N ALA A 35 6.71 -10.09 -3.21
CA ALA A 35 7.27 -11.09 -2.30
C ALA A 35 7.52 -10.54 -0.89
N ALA A 36 7.57 -9.23 -0.72
CA ALA A 36 7.83 -8.65 0.60
C ALA A 36 6.70 -8.98 1.57
N PRO A 37 7.02 -9.28 2.83
CA PRO A 37 6.00 -9.70 3.79
C PRO A 37 5.15 -8.58 4.34
N ILE A 38 5.59 -7.33 4.21
CA ILE A 38 4.85 -6.16 4.68
C ILE A 38 4.48 -5.32 3.46
N ALA A 39 3.21 -4.96 3.37
CA ALA A 39 2.71 -4.20 2.23
C ALA A 39 2.18 -2.83 2.66
N ILE A 40 2.25 -1.89 1.74
CA ILE A 40 1.61 -0.59 1.85
C ILE A 40 0.45 -0.59 0.86
N MET A 41 -0.75 -0.33 1.35
CA MET A 41 -1.94 -0.24 0.51
C MET A 41 -2.77 0.97 0.91
N PRO A 42 -2.59 2.10 0.24
CA PRO A 42 -3.37 3.29 0.58
C PRO A 42 -4.80 3.20 0.10
N TRP A 43 -5.63 4.08 0.63
CA TRP A 43 -7.01 4.20 0.23
C TRP A 43 -7.35 5.65 -0.12
N GLY A 44 -8.09 5.82 -1.20
CA GLY A 44 -8.62 7.12 -1.58
C GLY A 44 -7.54 8.15 -1.87
N GLY A 45 -7.71 9.33 -1.33
CA GLY A 45 -6.78 10.44 -1.55
C GLY A 45 -5.39 10.25 -0.99
N SER A 46 -5.16 9.15 -0.30
CA SER A 46 -3.83 8.88 0.26
C SER A 46 -2.85 8.30 -0.74
N LYS A 47 -3.30 7.95 -1.96
CA LYS A 47 -2.43 7.27 -2.92
C LYS A 47 -1.18 8.07 -3.26
N GLY A 48 -1.33 9.35 -3.56
CA GLY A 48 -0.20 10.18 -3.95
C GLY A 48 0.89 10.24 -2.89
N PRO A 49 0.56 10.71 -1.69
CA PRO A 49 1.54 10.75 -0.61
C PRO A 49 2.10 9.39 -0.25
N ALA A 50 1.26 8.34 -0.27
CA ALA A 50 1.71 7.00 0.06
C ALA A 50 2.71 6.48 -0.97
N LEU A 51 2.48 6.75 -2.25
CA LEU A 51 3.40 6.32 -3.29
C LEU A 51 4.76 6.98 -3.13
N GLU A 52 4.78 8.28 -2.85
CA GLU A 52 6.04 8.98 -2.61
C GLU A 52 6.76 8.47 -1.37
N ALA A 53 6.02 8.21 -0.30
CA ALA A 53 6.61 7.64 0.91
C ALA A 53 7.19 6.26 0.62
N TYR A 54 6.46 5.43 -0.11
CA TYR A 54 6.92 4.12 -0.51
C TYR A 54 8.21 4.21 -1.32
N GLN A 55 8.26 5.12 -2.28
CA GLN A 55 9.45 5.30 -3.11
C GLN A 55 10.66 5.69 -2.27
N ARG A 56 10.48 6.61 -1.34
CA ARG A 56 11.57 7.03 -0.44
C ARG A 56 12.10 5.87 0.38
N LEU A 57 11.19 5.08 0.94
CA LEU A 57 11.59 3.94 1.76
C LEU A 57 12.28 2.87 0.93
N ALA A 58 11.80 2.63 -0.29
CA ALA A 58 12.44 1.69 -1.18
C ALA A 58 13.86 2.14 -1.55
N GLU A 59 14.04 3.42 -1.79
CA GLU A 59 15.37 3.97 -2.07
C GLU A 59 16.32 3.85 -0.87
N GLU A 60 15.75 3.83 0.33
CA GLU A 60 16.52 3.61 1.56
C GLU A 60 16.79 2.14 1.84
N GLY A 61 16.31 1.26 0.98
CA GLY A 61 16.55 -0.17 1.13
C GLY A 61 15.48 -0.94 1.87
N GLU A 62 14.36 -0.32 2.19
CA GLU A 62 13.27 -1.02 2.84
C GLU A 62 12.59 -2.00 1.88
N ASP A 63 12.37 -3.21 2.36
CA ASP A 63 11.74 -4.27 1.60
C ASP A 63 10.24 -4.28 1.87
N LEU A 64 9.50 -3.53 1.08
CA LEU A 64 8.06 -3.38 1.24
C LEU A 64 7.36 -3.63 -0.08
N ALA A 65 6.17 -4.21 -0.02
CA ALA A 65 5.32 -4.38 -1.18
C ALA A 65 4.40 -3.18 -1.32
N TRP A 66 4.06 -2.86 -2.55
CA TRP A 66 3.05 -1.85 -2.88
C TRP A 66 1.86 -2.56 -3.51
N LEU A 67 0.67 -2.31 -2.96
CA LEU A 67 -0.57 -2.83 -3.52
C LEU A 67 -1.58 -1.70 -3.54
N TYR A 68 -2.30 -1.57 -4.65
CA TYR A 68 -3.31 -0.53 -4.76
C TYR A 68 -4.41 -0.93 -5.73
N THR A 69 -5.65 -0.59 -5.40
CA THR A 69 -6.78 -0.74 -6.31
C THR A 69 -7.71 0.46 -6.20
N MET A 70 -8.36 0.77 -7.32
CA MET A 70 -9.48 1.70 -7.36
C MET A 70 -10.80 0.99 -7.05
N PHE A 71 -10.80 -0.33 -7.06
CA PHE A 71 -12.03 -1.13 -6.97
C PHE A 71 -12.09 -1.83 -5.63
N LEU A 72 -12.93 -1.31 -4.76
CA LEU A 72 -13.04 -1.86 -3.40
C LEU A 72 -14.22 -2.77 -3.20
N ASN A 73 -15.22 -2.64 -4.04
CA ASN A 73 -16.43 -3.43 -3.88
C ASN A 73 -16.92 -3.86 -5.26
N PRO A 74 -16.64 -5.12 -5.66
CA PRO A 74 -15.88 -6.09 -4.85
C PRO A 74 -14.38 -5.88 -4.94
N THR A 75 -13.68 -6.27 -3.89
CA THR A 75 -12.22 -6.31 -3.93
C THR A 75 -11.79 -7.40 -4.91
N PRO A 76 -10.82 -7.13 -5.79
CA PRO A 76 -10.35 -8.17 -6.70
C PRO A 76 -9.87 -9.40 -5.94
N PRO A 77 -10.34 -10.60 -6.32
CA PRO A 77 -9.97 -11.81 -5.57
C PRO A 77 -8.48 -12.07 -5.50
N ALA A 78 -7.76 -11.83 -6.59
CA ALA A 78 -6.32 -12.04 -6.60
C ALA A 78 -5.60 -11.08 -5.66
N LEU A 79 -6.07 -9.83 -5.58
CA LEU A 79 -5.53 -8.87 -4.63
C LEU A 79 -5.80 -9.31 -3.20
N LEU A 80 -6.99 -9.75 -2.93
CA LEU A 80 -7.36 -10.20 -1.58
C LEU A 80 -6.51 -11.38 -1.14
N ASP A 81 -6.29 -12.34 -2.04
CA ASP A 81 -5.42 -13.48 -1.75
C ASP A 81 -4.00 -13.03 -1.44
N GLU A 82 -3.49 -12.09 -2.20
CA GLU A 82 -2.15 -11.55 -1.97
C GLU A 82 -2.06 -10.84 -0.62
N LEU A 83 -3.07 -10.03 -0.30
CA LEU A 83 -3.13 -9.32 0.97
C LEU A 83 -3.19 -10.28 2.16
N ARG A 84 -3.93 -11.36 2.04
CA ARG A 84 -4.05 -12.35 3.11
C ARG A 84 -2.73 -13.06 3.43
N GLN A 85 -1.83 -13.10 2.48
CA GLN A 85 -0.52 -13.72 2.68
C GLN A 85 0.49 -12.80 3.37
N LYS A 86 0.17 -11.52 3.50
CA LYS A 86 1.10 -10.57 4.13
C LYS A 86 1.09 -10.71 5.64
N GLU A 87 2.24 -10.48 6.24
CA GLU A 87 2.34 -10.42 7.70
C GLU A 87 1.72 -9.15 8.26
N LEU A 88 1.74 -8.09 7.46
CA LEU A 88 1.16 -6.81 7.84
C LEU A 88 0.86 -6.01 6.59
N VAL A 89 -0.31 -5.39 6.56
CA VAL A 89 -0.70 -4.46 5.50
C VAL A 89 -0.98 -3.11 6.15
N LEU A 90 -0.16 -2.12 5.84
CA LEU A 90 -0.34 -0.77 6.35
C LEU A 90 -1.21 0.02 5.37
N VAL A 91 -2.26 0.63 5.90
CA VAL A 91 -3.27 1.29 5.09
C VAL A 91 -3.32 2.79 5.41
N PRO A 92 -2.60 3.63 4.64
CA PRO A 92 -2.75 5.07 4.80
C PRO A 92 -4.15 5.52 4.37
N GLU A 93 -4.87 6.18 5.27
CA GLU A 93 -6.26 6.57 5.05
C GLU A 93 -6.52 7.97 5.55
N LEU A 94 -7.24 8.75 4.74
CA LEU A 94 -7.71 10.08 5.15
C LEU A 94 -9.14 9.96 5.68
N ASN A 95 -9.26 9.38 6.86
CA ASN A 95 -10.58 9.27 7.48
C ASN A 95 -10.44 9.13 8.98
N TYR A 96 -11.55 9.29 9.66
CA TYR A 96 -11.57 9.30 11.13
C TYR A 96 -11.72 7.90 11.72
N GLN A 97 -11.99 6.92 10.90
CA GLN A 97 -12.47 5.63 11.38
C GLN A 97 -11.65 4.45 10.90
N GLY A 98 -10.65 4.68 10.05
CA GLY A 98 -9.87 3.60 9.49
C GLY A 98 -10.74 2.57 8.78
N GLN A 99 -11.69 3.02 7.98
CA GLN A 99 -12.74 2.16 7.44
C GLN A 99 -12.22 1.08 6.52
N TRP A 100 -11.27 1.44 5.63
CA TRP A 100 -10.76 0.45 4.69
C TRP A 100 -9.97 -0.64 5.39
N SER A 101 -9.14 -0.26 6.34
CA SER A 101 -8.40 -1.27 7.11
C SER A 101 -9.35 -2.18 7.87
N SER A 102 -10.46 -1.65 8.39
CA SER A 102 -11.46 -2.47 9.05
C SER A 102 -12.11 -3.48 8.11
N VAL A 103 -12.42 -3.05 6.89
CA VAL A 103 -12.99 -3.95 5.89
C VAL A 103 -12.00 -5.06 5.56
N LEU A 104 -10.74 -4.72 5.36
CA LEU A 104 -9.71 -5.71 5.08
C LEU A 104 -9.55 -6.70 6.23
N ARG A 105 -9.56 -6.22 7.47
CA ARG A 105 -9.47 -7.12 8.63
C ARG A 105 -10.65 -8.09 8.67
N SER A 106 -11.84 -7.62 8.33
CA SER A 106 -13.02 -8.50 8.29
C SER A 106 -12.90 -9.58 7.23
N GLN A 107 -12.03 -9.39 6.27
CA GLN A 107 -11.79 -10.34 5.19
C GLN A 107 -10.53 -11.20 5.42
N GLY A 108 -9.97 -11.16 6.61
CA GLY A 108 -8.84 -12.00 6.97
C GLY A 108 -7.48 -11.41 6.69
N VAL A 109 -7.40 -10.12 6.39
CA VAL A 109 -6.15 -9.42 6.14
C VAL A 109 -5.63 -8.82 7.45
N LYS A 110 -4.33 -8.93 7.68
CA LYS A 110 -3.69 -8.31 8.85
C LYS A 110 -3.41 -6.85 8.55
N ALA A 111 -4.47 -6.05 8.51
CA ALA A 111 -4.43 -4.66 8.12
C ALA A 111 -4.38 -3.74 9.33
N GLU A 112 -3.61 -2.67 9.21
CA GLU A 112 -3.52 -1.66 10.26
C GLU A 112 -3.59 -0.29 9.61
N SER A 113 -4.44 0.57 10.13
CA SER A 113 -4.64 1.90 9.59
C SER A 113 -3.49 2.84 9.99
N ILE A 114 -3.05 3.64 9.04
CA ILE A 114 -2.26 4.84 9.33
C ILE A 114 -3.16 6.00 8.95
N ALA A 115 -3.89 6.53 9.93
CA ALA A 115 -4.92 7.50 9.67
C ALA A 115 -4.41 8.94 9.78
N GLN A 116 -4.91 9.79 8.91
CA GLN A 116 -4.72 11.23 8.99
C GLN A 116 -6.08 11.87 9.26
N TYR A 117 -6.14 12.65 10.30
CA TYR A 117 -7.37 13.29 10.75
C TYR A 117 -7.41 14.76 10.30
N ALA A 118 -8.52 15.41 10.60
CA ALA A 118 -8.73 16.84 10.39
C ALA A 118 -8.75 17.26 8.91
N GLY A 119 -9.00 16.33 8.01
CA GLY A 119 -9.16 16.65 6.59
C GLY A 119 -7.89 17.10 5.89
N LEU A 120 -6.74 16.97 6.52
CA LEU A 120 -5.48 17.37 5.91
C LEU A 120 -4.84 16.19 5.19
N PRO A 121 -4.21 16.43 4.04
CA PRO A 121 -3.48 15.36 3.36
C PRO A 121 -2.26 14.94 4.17
N PHE A 122 -1.79 13.72 3.92
CA PHE A 122 -0.54 13.27 4.51
C PHE A 122 0.63 14.10 4.01
N LYS A 123 1.54 14.43 4.91
CA LYS A 123 2.86 14.92 4.52
C LYS A 123 3.74 13.71 4.29
N VAL A 124 4.39 13.67 3.15
CA VAL A 124 5.16 12.50 2.72
C VAL A 124 6.22 12.12 3.76
N LYS A 125 6.94 13.11 4.28
CA LYS A 125 7.98 12.85 5.27
C LYS A 125 7.43 12.22 6.54
N ASP A 126 6.30 12.72 7.02
CA ASP A 126 5.67 12.20 8.23
C ASP A 126 5.12 10.80 7.99
N LEU A 127 4.51 10.57 6.83
CA LEU A 127 3.98 9.28 6.49
C LEU A 127 5.10 8.24 6.38
N ALA A 128 6.18 8.59 5.69
CA ALA A 128 7.33 7.70 5.56
C ALA A 128 7.89 7.33 6.94
N LYS A 129 7.98 8.29 7.85
CA LYS A 129 8.47 8.02 9.20
C LYS A 129 7.53 7.08 9.95
N ARG A 130 6.23 7.32 9.88
CA ARG A 130 5.25 6.47 10.57
C ARG A 130 5.29 5.04 10.03
N ILE A 131 5.41 4.89 8.72
CA ILE A 131 5.55 3.57 8.11
C ILE A 131 6.85 2.91 8.59
N SER A 132 7.95 3.62 8.51
CA SER A 132 9.25 3.08 8.90
C SER A 132 9.27 2.64 10.36
N ASP A 133 8.71 3.47 11.25
CA ASP A 133 8.66 3.13 12.67
C ASP A 133 7.84 1.87 12.91
N ARG A 134 6.68 1.75 12.25
CA ARG A 134 5.81 0.58 12.42
C ARG A 134 6.45 -0.68 11.86
N VAL A 135 7.10 -0.57 10.72
CA VAL A 135 7.80 -1.70 10.09
C VAL A 135 8.91 -2.20 11.01
N ARG A 136 9.64 -1.29 11.62
CA ARG A 136 10.70 -1.66 12.54
C ARG A 136 10.16 -2.45 13.73
N ILE A 137 9.03 -2.02 14.28
CA ILE A 137 8.41 -2.72 15.40
C ILE A 137 7.97 -4.11 14.97
N GLU A 138 7.35 -4.22 13.80
CA GLU A 138 6.88 -5.51 13.30
C GLU A 138 8.02 -6.49 13.10
N ARG A 139 9.13 -6.04 12.52
CA ARG A 139 10.29 -6.90 12.31
C ARG A 139 10.92 -7.37 13.60
N LYS A 140 10.93 -6.51 14.61
CA LYS A 140 11.43 -6.86 15.93
C LYS A 140 10.59 -7.96 16.57
N GLU A 141 9.28 -7.83 16.49
CA GLU A 141 8.36 -8.81 17.07
C GLU A 141 8.41 -10.13 16.32
N GLY A 142 8.71 -10.08 15.02
CA GLY A 142 8.79 -11.27 14.19
C GLY A 142 10.10 -12.04 14.33
N VAL A 143 11.10 -11.50 15.03
CA VAL A 143 12.39 -12.18 15.18
C VAL A 143 12.31 -13.18 16.33
N PRO A 144 12.61 -14.47 16.10
CA PRO A 144 12.66 -15.45 17.19
C PRO A 144 13.73 -15.07 18.20
N VAL A 145 13.40 -15.19 19.42
CA VAL A 145 14.33 -14.87 20.50
C VAL A 145 15.18 -16.09 20.85
#